data_260e7cbac5bf5d9fac494a0ebedc829d
#
_entry.id   260e7cbac5bf5d9fac494a0ebedc829d
#
_cell.length_a   1.000
_cell.length_b   1.000
_cell.length_c   1.000
_cell.angle_alpha   90.00
_cell.angle_beta   90.00
_cell.angle_gamma   90.00
#
_symmetry.space_group_name_H-M   'P 1'
#
loop_
_entity.id
_entity.type
_entity.pdbx_description
1 polymer ?
#
loop_
_entity_poly.entity_id
_entity_poly.type
_entity_poly.pdbx_seq_one_letter_code
_entity_poly.pdbx_strand_id
1 'polypeptide(L)'
;MAKSTSGIWNGRKVEFGKVYGNPMVTAFGQVKEDMGKKLRVFDFDDTLVQTKSHIYITHKDGKKSKLTPGEYAVYEPKSGDKFDFSDFEKVKQPQEIKGVTDLLRKLAKAEGERTLVILTARAAYKPIKDYLSDIGLRDIYVVALNSADPQDKVDWIEQKIKEGYNDVFFIDDSHKNVQAVKALEKKYPDIKLQVRQVQHNVPNAPKEESINKLKSLLPNKL
;
A
#
# COMPACT_ATOMS: atom_id res chain seq x y z
N MET A 1 -31.29 -17.83 15.02
CA MET A 1 -31.67 -16.81 16.00
C MET A 1 -30.46 -16.47 16.87
N ALA A 2 -30.01 -15.24 16.86
CA ALA A 2 -28.87 -14.81 17.66
C ALA A 2 -29.32 -14.40 19.04
N LYS A 3 -28.77 -15.02 20.07
CA LYS A 3 -29.10 -14.70 21.48
C LYS A 3 -28.37 -13.39 21.85
N SER A 4 -29.15 -12.39 22.30
CA SER A 4 -28.64 -11.23 23.01
C SER A 4 -28.14 -11.68 24.38
N THR A 5 -26.91 -11.36 24.73
CA THR A 5 -26.36 -11.57 26.06
C THR A 5 -26.44 -10.25 26.82
N SER A 6 -27.10 -10.25 27.97
CA SER A 6 -27.12 -9.12 28.90
C SER A 6 -26.39 -9.50 30.19
N GLY A 7 -25.70 -8.55 30.81
CA GLY A 7 -25.00 -8.73 32.08
C GLY A 7 -25.27 -7.54 33.03
N ILE A 8 -24.92 -7.71 34.31
CA ILE A 8 -25.01 -6.63 35.30
C ILE A 8 -23.58 -6.18 35.64
N TRP A 9 -23.32 -4.89 35.46
CA TRP A 9 -22.05 -4.24 35.85
C TRP A 9 -22.38 -3.07 36.77
N ASN A 10 -21.79 -3.06 37.95
CA ASN A 10 -22.06 -2.04 39.00
C ASN A 10 -23.56 -1.78 39.27
N GLY A 11 -24.36 -2.86 39.34
CA GLY A 11 -25.78 -2.76 39.65
C GLY A 11 -26.67 -2.23 38.48
N ARG A 12 -26.13 -2.04 37.27
CA ARG A 12 -26.88 -1.62 36.10
C ARG A 12 -26.91 -2.73 35.05
N LYS A 13 -28.08 -2.93 34.44
CA LYS A 13 -28.26 -3.88 33.35
C LYS A 13 -27.57 -3.32 32.09
N VAL A 14 -26.64 -4.09 31.51
CA VAL A 14 -25.94 -3.78 30.26
C VAL A 14 -26.37 -4.80 29.21
N GLU A 15 -26.86 -4.34 28.08
CA GLU A 15 -27.15 -5.19 26.93
C GLU A 15 -25.96 -5.21 25.99
N PHE A 16 -25.45 -6.42 25.73
CA PHE A 16 -24.40 -6.62 24.75
C PHE A 16 -25.04 -6.89 23.38
N GLY A 17 -25.07 -5.87 22.52
CA GLY A 17 -25.47 -6.03 21.13
C GLY A 17 -24.47 -6.89 20.37
N LYS A 18 -24.90 -7.48 19.25
CA LYS A 18 -23.97 -8.15 18.31
C LYS A 18 -22.92 -7.15 17.84
N VAL A 19 -21.69 -7.41 18.19
CA VAL A 19 -20.57 -6.60 17.76
C VAL A 19 -19.77 -7.40 16.74
N TYR A 20 -19.79 -6.95 15.51
CA TYR A 20 -18.81 -7.29 14.52
C TYR A 20 -17.65 -6.29 14.66
N GLY A 21 -16.58 -6.71 15.30
CA GLY A 21 -15.45 -5.87 15.70
C GLY A 21 -15.40 -5.68 17.22
N ASN A 22 -14.23 -5.73 17.82
CA ASN A 22 -14.03 -5.59 19.26
C ASN A 22 -14.43 -4.19 19.74
N PRO A 23 -15.57 -3.99 20.41
CA PRO A 23 -15.85 -2.72 21.04
C PRO A 23 -15.09 -2.65 22.36
N MET A 24 -14.20 -1.69 22.49
CA MET A 24 -13.73 -1.29 23.80
C MET A 24 -14.83 -0.47 24.49
N VAL A 25 -15.58 -1.11 25.38
CA VAL A 25 -16.49 -0.41 26.28
C VAL A 25 -15.64 0.33 27.30
N THR A 26 -15.58 1.66 27.20
CA THR A 26 -14.97 2.48 28.24
C THR A 26 -15.92 2.58 29.44
N ALA A 27 -15.38 2.73 30.65
CA ALA A 27 -16.15 2.77 31.93
C ALA A 27 -17.21 3.88 32.01
N PHE A 28 -17.39 4.69 30.98
CA PHE A 28 -18.36 5.79 30.92
C PHE A 28 -19.48 5.59 29.89
N GLY A 29 -19.63 4.38 29.33
CA GLY A 29 -20.74 4.08 28.42
C GLY A 29 -20.76 4.85 27.10
N GLN A 30 -19.69 5.56 26.75
CA GLN A 30 -19.53 6.10 25.41
C GLN A 30 -19.01 5.00 24.49
N VAL A 31 -19.81 4.62 23.50
CA VAL A 31 -19.34 3.87 22.35
C VAL A 31 -18.30 4.78 21.68
N LYS A 32 -17.03 4.41 21.77
CA LYS A 32 -16.02 5.05 20.91
C LYS A 32 -16.47 4.73 19.50
N GLU A 33 -16.71 5.77 18.69
CA GLU A 33 -16.93 5.58 17.25
C GLU A 33 -15.90 4.58 16.74
N ASP A 34 -16.37 3.62 15.97
CA ASP A 34 -15.52 2.59 15.37
C ASP A 34 -14.48 3.32 14.52
N MET A 35 -13.34 3.63 15.14
CA MET A 35 -12.21 4.22 14.43
C MET A 35 -11.68 3.14 13.51
N GLY A 36 -12.19 3.16 12.30
CA GLY A 36 -12.01 2.17 11.27
C GLY A 36 -10.61 1.55 11.26
N LYS A 37 -10.54 0.24 11.04
CA LYS A 37 -9.27 -0.48 10.98
C LYS A 37 -8.47 0.04 9.79
N LYS A 38 -7.37 0.73 10.07
CA LYS A 38 -6.56 1.45 9.07
C LYS A 38 -5.58 0.53 8.37
N LEU A 39 -5.45 0.69 7.07
CA LEU A 39 -4.44 0.05 6.21
C LEU A 39 -3.79 1.08 5.30
N ARG A 40 -2.47 1.20 5.34
CA ARG A 40 -1.70 2.13 4.52
C ARG A 40 -0.77 1.34 3.62
N VAL A 41 -1.12 1.24 2.35
CA VAL A 41 -0.43 0.41 1.36
C VAL A 41 0.40 1.29 0.43
N PHE A 42 1.68 0.99 0.34
CA PHE A 42 2.64 1.65 -0.53
C PHE A 42 3.25 0.63 -1.48
N ASP A 43 3.34 0.96 -2.75
CA ASP A 43 4.24 0.25 -3.63
C ASP A 43 5.69 0.66 -3.35
N PHE A 44 6.67 -0.07 -3.87
CA PHE A 44 8.09 0.14 -3.58
C PHE A 44 8.82 0.80 -4.74
N ASP A 45 8.94 0.10 -5.89
CA ASP A 45 9.72 0.57 -7.03
C ASP A 45 9.04 1.74 -7.71
N ASP A 46 9.82 2.79 -8.01
CA ASP A 46 9.32 4.04 -8.58
C ASP A 46 8.19 4.73 -7.78
N THR A 47 7.85 4.21 -6.60
CA THR A 47 6.90 4.78 -5.64
C THR A 47 7.60 5.32 -4.41
N LEU A 48 8.27 4.46 -3.62
CA LEU A 48 9.08 4.87 -2.47
C LEU A 48 10.51 5.20 -2.86
N VAL A 49 11.08 4.42 -3.75
CA VAL A 49 12.47 4.54 -4.20
C VAL A 49 12.58 4.34 -5.70
N GLN A 50 13.49 5.10 -6.32
CA GLN A 50 14.03 4.75 -7.62
C GLN A 50 15.26 3.87 -7.42
N THR A 51 15.30 2.74 -8.10
CA THR A 51 16.46 1.83 -8.07
C THR A 51 17.12 1.76 -9.42
N LYS A 52 18.36 1.32 -9.46
CA LYS A 52 19.07 1.00 -10.73
C LYS A 52 18.86 -0.46 -11.12
N SER A 53 17.75 -1.07 -10.71
CA SER A 53 17.38 -2.41 -11.15
C SER A 53 16.79 -2.38 -12.55
N HIS A 54 17.11 -3.38 -13.35
CA HIS A 54 16.60 -3.54 -14.70
C HIS A 54 15.98 -4.92 -14.87
N ILE A 55 15.03 -5.02 -15.77
CA ILE A 55 14.53 -6.27 -16.30
C ILE A 55 15.30 -6.56 -17.59
N TYR A 56 15.99 -7.70 -17.64
CA TYR A 56 16.69 -8.11 -18.84
C TYR A 56 15.79 -9.01 -19.68
N ILE A 57 15.79 -8.77 -21.00
CA ILE A 57 14.98 -9.52 -21.96
C ILE A 57 15.92 -10.22 -22.93
N THR A 58 15.72 -11.51 -23.12
CA THR A 58 16.29 -12.26 -24.23
C THR A 58 15.16 -12.54 -25.23
N HIS A 59 15.26 -11.91 -26.40
CA HIS A 59 14.29 -12.07 -27.49
C HIS A 59 14.45 -13.41 -28.20
N LYS A 60 13.43 -13.82 -28.95
CA LYS A 60 13.41 -15.08 -29.71
C LYS A 60 14.60 -15.21 -30.68
N ASP A 61 15.10 -14.10 -31.23
CA ASP A 61 16.25 -14.05 -32.12
C ASP A 61 17.61 -14.05 -31.38
N GLY A 62 17.60 -14.18 -30.06
CA GLY A 62 18.79 -14.16 -29.21
C GLY A 62 19.29 -12.77 -28.84
N LYS A 63 18.71 -11.70 -29.38
CA LYS A 63 19.07 -10.34 -28.98
C LYS A 63 18.69 -10.08 -27.54
N LYS A 64 19.51 -9.28 -26.85
CA LYS A 64 19.28 -8.88 -25.47
C LYS A 64 18.96 -7.40 -25.38
N SER A 65 17.97 -7.07 -24.58
CA SER A 65 17.62 -5.70 -24.18
C SER A 65 17.40 -5.62 -22.68
N LYS A 66 17.27 -4.41 -22.15
CA LYS A 66 16.93 -4.18 -20.75
C LYS A 66 15.92 -3.06 -20.65
N LEU A 67 15.05 -3.16 -19.66
CA LEU A 67 14.03 -2.17 -19.34
C LEU A 67 14.19 -1.73 -17.89
N THR A 68 13.86 -0.49 -17.60
CA THR A 68 13.54 -0.03 -16.24
C THR A 68 12.18 -0.57 -15.80
N PRO A 69 11.85 -0.55 -14.49
CA PRO A 69 10.52 -0.95 -14.02
C PRO A 69 9.39 -0.18 -14.73
N GLY A 70 9.54 1.14 -14.90
CA GLY A 70 8.54 1.97 -15.58
C GLY A 70 8.38 1.60 -17.05
N GLU A 71 9.46 1.31 -17.78
CA GLU A 71 9.40 0.85 -19.17
C GLU A 71 8.76 -0.53 -19.27
N TYR A 72 9.04 -1.42 -18.31
CA TYR A 72 8.43 -2.75 -18.27
C TYR A 72 6.92 -2.69 -18.03
N ALA A 73 6.44 -1.74 -17.20
CA ALA A 73 5.01 -1.57 -16.94
C ALA A 73 4.17 -1.29 -18.20
N VAL A 74 4.80 -0.73 -19.24
CA VAL A 74 4.15 -0.41 -20.52
C VAL A 74 4.65 -1.30 -21.68
N TYR A 75 5.59 -2.21 -21.40
CA TYR A 75 6.14 -3.10 -22.41
C TYR A 75 5.10 -4.16 -22.81
N GLU A 76 4.95 -4.38 -24.11
CA GLU A 76 4.14 -5.47 -24.66
C GLU A 76 5.05 -6.67 -24.96
N PRO A 77 4.95 -7.78 -24.19
CA PRO A 77 5.77 -8.96 -24.42
C PRO A 77 5.56 -9.55 -25.81
N LYS A 78 6.67 -9.84 -26.49
CA LYS A 78 6.64 -10.51 -27.78
C LYS A 78 6.73 -12.02 -27.59
N SER A 79 6.15 -12.77 -28.52
CA SER A 79 6.23 -14.23 -28.48
C SER A 79 7.69 -14.71 -28.48
N GLY A 80 8.08 -15.44 -27.43
CA GLY A 80 9.44 -15.96 -27.24
C GLY A 80 10.37 -15.07 -26.44
N ASP A 81 9.92 -13.93 -25.91
CA ASP A 81 10.68 -13.14 -24.94
C ASP A 81 10.85 -13.93 -23.63
N LYS A 82 12.08 -13.91 -23.12
CA LYS A 82 12.41 -14.45 -21.79
C LYS A 82 12.90 -13.31 -20.93
N PHE A 83 12.30 -13.20 -19.73
CA PHE A 83 12.60 -12.14 -18.77
C PHE A 83 13.50 -12.65 -17.66
N ASP A 84 14.47 -11.81 -17.25
CA ASP A 84 15.33 -12.04 -16.10
C ASP A 84 15.18 -10.87 -15.13
N PHE A 85 14.71 -11.16 -13.92
CA PHE A 85 14.45 -10.23 -12.83
C PHE A 85 15.50 -10.30 -11.72
N SER A 86 16.67 -10.91 -11.98
CA SER A 86 17.72 -11.12 -10.96
C SER A 86 18.20 -9.83 -10.29
N ASP A 87 18.10 -8.69 -10.98
CA ASP A 87 18.43 -7.39 -10.41
C ASP A 87 17.56 -7.01 -9.20
N PHE A 88 16.36 -7.61 -9.08
CA PHE A 88 15.42 -7.34 -7.99
C PHE A 88 15.66 -8.19 -6.74
N GLU A 89 16.65 -9.09 -6.76
CA GLU A 89 17.13 -9.79 -5.57
C GLU A 89 17.83 -8.86 -4.58
N LYS A 90 18.13 -7.63 -5.00
CA LYS A 90 18.71 -6.56 -4.16
C LYS A 90 18.03 -5.23 -4.44
N VAL A 91 18.12 -4.31 -3.47
CA VAL A 91 17.76 -2.90 -3.69
C VAL A 91 19.02 -2.17 -4.16
N LYS A 92 19.15 -1.98 -5.49
CA LYS A 92 20.36 -1.41 -6.09
C LYS A 92 20.32 0.12 -6.08
N GLN A 93 21.31 0.73 -5.40
CA GLN A 93 21.51 2.17 -5.35
C GLN A 93 20.19 2.96 -5.19
N PRO A 94 19.42 2.73 -4.11
CA PRO A 94 18.12 3.33 -3.91
C PRO A 94 18.25 4.84 -3.76
N GLN A 95 17.37 5.56 -4.46
CA GLN A 95 17.17 6.99 -4.30
C GLN A 95 15.74 7.22 -3.82
N GLU A 96 15.59 7.76 -2.61
CA GLU A 96 14.26 8.02 -2.04
C GLU A 96 13.46 9.00 -2.92
N ILE A 97 12.21 8.64 -3.18
CA ILE A 97 11.21 9.57 -3.70
C ILE A 97 10.69 10.37 -2.51
N LYS A 98 11.40 11.45 -2.22
CA LYS A 98 11.34 12.16 -0.94
C LYS A 98 9.92 12.50 -0.47
N GLY A 99 9.03 12.92 -1.37
CA GLY A 99 7.65 13.25 -0.99
C GLY A 99 6.86 12.06 -0.46
N VAL A 100 7.11 10.86 -1.00
CA VAL A 100 6.41 9.64 -0.60
C VAL A 100 7.06 9.01 0.63
N THR A 101 8.39 9.00 0.73
CA THR A 101 9.08 8.49 1.92
C THR A 101 8.86 9.37 3.14
N ASP A 102 8.75 10.69 2.98
CA ASP A 102 8.38 11.60 4.07
C ASP A 102 6.94 11.34 4.55
N LEU A 103 6.00 11.05 3.63
CA LEU A 103 4.64 10.64 3.98
C LEU A 103 4.63 9.31 4.74
N LEU A 104 5.40 8.32 4.26
CA LEU A 104 5.55 7.02 4.94
C LEU A 104 6.04 7.20 6.38
N ARG A 105 7.11 7.98 6.59
CA ARG A 105 7.65 8.28 7.93
C ARG A 105 6.65 9.01 8.82
N LYS A 106 5.88 9.96 8.28
CA LYS A 106 4.83 10.66 9.01
C LYS A 106 3.74 9.71 9.47
N LEU A 107 3.26 8.85 8.60
CA LEU A 107 2.23 7.86 8.93
C LEU A 107 2.76 6.82 9.93
N ALA A 108 4.01 6.37 9.78
CA ALA A 108 4.66 5.48 10.75
C ALA A 108 4.69 6.08 12.16
N LYS A 109 5.01 7.37 12.27
CA LYS A 109 5.01 8.09 13.55
C LYS A 109 3.61 8.31 14.11
N ALA A 110 2.63 8.64 13.26
CA ALA A 110 1.28 9.01 13.68
C ALA A 110 0.37 7.81 13.97
N GLU A 111 0.48 6.75 13.18
CA GLU A 111 -0.44 5.60 13.20
C GLU A 111 0.25 4.29 13.61
N GLY A 112 1.59 4.29 13.69
CA GLY A 112 2.42 3.12 13.97
C GLY A 112 2.79 2.35 12.70
N GLU A 113 4.02 1.83 12.65
CA GLU A 113 4.57 1.11 11.49
C GLU A 113 3.74 -0.11 11.08
N ARG A 114 3.05 -0.75 12.02
CA ARG A 114 2.25 -1.96 11.76
C ARG A 114 0.95 -1.71 11.00
N THR A 115 0.56 -0.45 10.82
CA THR A 115 -0.57 -0.07 9.95
C THR A 115 -0.13 0.07 8.49
N LEU A 116 1.19 0.11 8.25
CA LEU A 116 1.78 0.30 6.95
C LEU A 116 2.24 -1.02 6.33
N VAL A 117 2.03 -1.12 5.04
CA VAL A 117 2.42 -2.29 4.24
C VAL A 117 3.09 -1.81 2.96
N ILE A 118 4.24 -2.41 2.64
CA ILE A 118 4.81 -2.33 1.31
C ILE A 118 4.28 -3.52 0.50
N LEU A 119 3.52 -3.23 -0.55
CA LEU A 119 2.92 -4.23 -1.44
C LEU A 119 3.57 -4.13 -2.81
N THR A 120 4.49 -5.04 -3.10
CA THR A 120 5.36 -4.97 -4.28
C THR A 120 5.16 -6.14 -5.24
N ALA A 121 5.39 -5.88 -6.52
CA ALA A 121 5.44 -6.91 -7.57
C ALA A 121 6.67 -7.83 -7.47
N ARG A 122 7.71 -7.44 -6.73
CA ARG A 122 8.92 -8.26 -6.55
C ARG A 122 8.61 -9.66 -6.01
N ALA A 123 9.48 -10.61 -6.33
CA ALA A 123 9.39 -11.98 -5.80
C ALA A 123 9.90 -12.10 -4.36
N ALA A 124 10.85 -11.25 -3.94
CA ALA A 124 11.50 -11.34 -2.65
C ALA A 124 11.20 -10.12 -1.77
N TYR A 125 10.69 -10.35 -0.57
CA TYR A 125 10.43 -9.29 0.42
C TYR A 125 11.69 -8.84 1.18
N LYS A 126 12.65 -9.76 1.37
CA LYS A 126 13.81 -9.54 2.25
C LYS A 126 14.66 -8.32 1.86
N PRO A 127 15.04 -8.09 0.60
CA PRO A 127 15.82 -6.91 0.22
C PRO A 127 15.14 -5.59 0.58
N ILE A 128 13.82 -5.52 0.47
CA ILE A 128 13.03 -4.35 0.85
C ILE A 128 13.01 -4.20 2.37
N LYS A 129 12.83 -5.31 3.09
CA LYS A 129 12.82 -5.30 4.56
C LYS A 129 14.16 -4.84 5.13
N ASP A 130 15.27 -5.30 4.54
CA ASP A 130 16.62 -4.88 4.92
C ASP A 130 16.79 -3.36 4.66
N TYR A 131 16.39 -2.87 3.49
CA TYR A 131 16.41 -1.43 3.16
C TYR A 131 15.57 -0.60 4.15
N LEU A 132 14.34 -1.01 4.47
CA LEU A 132 13.48 -0.32 5.43
C LEU A 132 14.12 -0.29 6.82
N SER A 133 14.77 -1.38 7.23
CA SER A 133 15.51 -1.45 8.50
C SER A 133 16.66 -0.46 8.53
N ASP A 134 17.41 -0.33 7.43
CA ASP A 134 18.55 0.59 7.32
C ASP A 134 18.11 2.07 7.43
N ILE A 135 16.90 2.40 6.99
CA ILE A 135 16.33 3.75 7.13
C ILE A 135 15.48 3.94 8.39
N GLY A 136 15.51 2.97 9.34
CA GLY A 136 14.87 3.07 10.65
C GLY A 136 13.38 2.68 10.70
N LEU A 137 12.83 2.06 9.65
CA LEU A 137 11.43 1.62 9.53
C LEU A 137 11.33 0.07 9.62
N ARG A 138 11.55 -0.47 10.84
CA ARG A 138 11.76 -1.91 11.05
C ARG A 138 10.49 -2.75 11.12
N ASP A 139 9.38 -2.17 11.54
CA ASP A 139 8.14 -2.90 11.82
C ASP A 139 7.11 -2.84 10.68
N ILE A 140 7.44 -2.18 9.56
CA ILE A 140 6.58 -2.16 8.37
C ILE A 140 6.54 -3.56 7.74
N TYR A 141 5.34 -4.03 7.42
CA TYR A 141 5.16 -5.29 6.70
C TYR A 141 5.53 -5.13 5.23
N VAL A 142 6.16 -6.16 4.67
CA VAL A 142 6.46 -6.24 3.23
C VAL A 142 5.80 -7.48 2.67
N VAL A 143 4.99 -7.28 1.65
CA VAL A 143 4.29 -8.33 0.90
C VAL A 143 4.83 -8.33 -0.53
N ALA A 144 5.51 -9.39 -0.90
CA ALA A 144 6.06 -9.62 -2.23
C ALA A 144 5.11 -10.55 -3.01
N LEU A 145 4.46 -10.03 -4.04
CA LEU A 145 3.43 -10.77 -4.79
C LEU A 145 4.02 -11.71 -5.84
N ASN A 146 5.27 -11.48 -6.24
CA ASN A 146 5.90 -12.18 -7.37
C ASN A 146 5.06 -12.10 -8.66
N SER A 147 4.44 -10.97 -8.88
CA SER A 147 3.55 -10.73 -10.01
C SER A 147 3.44 -9.25 -10.33
N ALA A 148 3.43 -8.92 -11.61
CA ALA A 148 3.16 -7.57 -12.12
C ALA A 148 1.70 -7.39 -12.57
N ASP A 149 0.83 -8.40 -12.36
CA ASP A 149 -0.60 -8.28 -12.66
C ASP A 149 -1.25 -7.33 -11.63
N PRO A 150 -1.89 -6.24 -12.07
CA PRO A 150 -2.62 -5.35 -11.18
C PRO A 150 -3.69 -6.07 -10.33
N GLN A 151 -4.25 -7.16 -10.85
CA GLN A 151 -5.29 -7.92 -10.14
C GLN A 151 -4.78 -8.51 -8.83
N ASP A 152 -3.51 -8.94 -8.76
CA ASP A 152 -2.95 -9.51 -7.54
C ASP A 152 -2.87 -8.46 -6.40
N LYS A 153 -2.60 -7.19 -6.73
CA LYS A 153 -2.70 -6.10 -5.74
C LYS A 153 -4.14 -5.86 -5.30
N VAL A 154 -5.08 -5.90 -6.23
CA VAL A 154 -6.51 -5.76 -5.94
C VAL A 154 -6.98 -6.87 -5.02
N ASP A 155 -6.67 -8.12 -5.34
CA ASP A 155 -7.11 -9.30 -4.57
C ASP A 155 -6.57 -9.26 -3.14
N TRP A 156 -5.30 -8.86 -2.99
CA TRP A 156 -4.70 -8.71 -1.67
C TRP A 156 -5.39 -7.62 -0.84
N ILE A 157 -5.64 -6.44 -1.42
CA ILE A 157 -6.33 -5.33 -0.74
C ILE A 157 -7.78 -5.73 -0.43
N GLU A 158 -8.47 -6.37 -1.37
CA GLU A 158 -9.83 -6.84 -1.18
C GLU A 158 -9.94 -7.85 -0.03
N GLN A 159 -8.96 -8.76 0.08
CA GLN A 159 -8.89 -9.67 1.22
C GLN A 159 -8.79 -8.90 2.53
N LYS A 160 -7.96 -7.84 2.61
CA LYS A 160 -7.85 -7.01 3.81
C LYS A 160 -9.16 -6.27 4.14
N ILE A 161 -9.88 -5.79 3.13
CA ILE A 161 -11.21 -5.21 3.32
C ILE A 161 -12.16 -6.25 3.95
N LYS A 162 -12.16 -7.49 3.45
CA LYS A 162 -12.95 -8.60 4.02
C LYS A 162 -12.53 -8.97 5.44
N GLU A 163 -11.27 -8.71 5.83
CA GLU A 163 -10.75 -8.86 7.19
C GLU A 163 -11.13 -7.67 8.11
N GLY A 164 -11.92 -6.71 7.60
CA GLY A 164 -12.48 -5.59 8.36
C GLY A 164 -11.67 -4.29 8.29
N TYR A 165 -10.67 -4.19 7.38
CA TYR A 165 -10.04 -2.90 7.12
C TYR A 165 -10.99 -2.01 6.33
N ASN A 166 -11.34 -0.84 6.87
CA ASN A 166 -12.34 0.06 6.30
C ASN A 166 -11.85 1.51 6.11
N ASP A 167 -10.61 1.82 6.49
CA ASP A 167 -9.89 3.05 6.14
C ASP A 167 -8.59 2.67 5.42
N VAL A 168 -8.66 2.58 4.09
CA VAL A 168 -7.58 2.08 3.22
C VAL A 168 -6.99 3.23 2.42
N PHE A 169 -5.68 3.38 2.48
CA PHE A 169 -4.90 4.26 1.62
C PHE A 169 -3.96 3.41 0.76
N PHE A 170 -3.94 3.67 -0.54
CA PHE A 170 -3.07 3.01 -1.52
C PHE A 170 -2.34 4.05 -2.36
N ILE A 171 -1.04 3.86 -2.54
CA ILE A 171 -0.21 4.70 -3.40
C ILE A 171 0.75 3.86 -4.24
N ASP A 172 0.81 4.16 -5.53
CA ASP A 172 1.54 3.40 -6.56
C ASP A 172 1.87 4.34 -7.72
N ASP A 173 2.95 4.12 -8.45
CA ASP A 173 3.28 4.91 -9.65
C ASP A 173 2.56 4.39 -10.90
N SER A 174 2.28 3.07 -10.95
CA SER A 174 1.62 2.42 -12.08
C SER A 174 0.17 2.86 -12.22
N HIS A 175 -0.15 3.50 -13.33
CA HIS A 175 -1.52 3.86 -13.68
C HIS A 175 -2.47 2.63 -13.68
N LYS A 176 -1.99 1.48 -14.17
CA LYS A 176 -2.78 0.24 -14.22
C LYS A 176 -3.16 -0.23 -12.81
N ASN A 177 -2.21 -0.24 -11.87
CA ASN A 177 -2.45 -0.62 -10.47
C ASN A 177 -3.43 0.35 -9.81
N VAL A 178 -3.22 1.66 -10.00
CA VAL A 178 -4.08 2.71 -9.43
C VAL A 178 -5.52 2.57 -9.93
N GLN A 179 -5.73 2.37 -11.23
CA GLN A 179 -7.08 2.20 -11.78
C GLN A 179 -7.75 0.91 -11.30
N ALA A 180 -7.00 -0.19 -11.23
CA ALA A 180 -7.52 -1.46 -10.77
C ALA A 180 -7.95 -1.40 -9.29
N VAL A 181 -7.11 -0.85 -8.41
CA VAL A 181 -7.46 -0.69 -6.99
C VAL A 181 -8.60 0.30 -6.78
N LYS A 182 -8.63 1.40 -7.56
CA LYS A 182 -9.72 2.38 -7.50
C LYS A 182 -11.09 1.79 -7.83
N ALA A 183 -11.15 0.77 -8.66
CA ALA A 183 -12.40 0.09 -8.99
C ALA A 183 -13.09 -0.55 -7.76
N LEU A 184 -12.34 -0.82 -6.67
CA LEU A 184 -12.89 -1.32 -5.42
C LEU A 184 -13.86 -0.32 -4.74
N GLU A 185 -13.76 1.00 -5.02
CA GLU A 185 -14.70 2.01 -4.51
C GLU A 185 -16.15 1.66 -4.88
N LYS A 186 -16.37 1.13 -6.09
CA LYS A 186 -17.71 0.74 -6.54
C LYS A 186 -18.21 -0.54 -5.86
N LYS A 187 -17.30 -1.46 -5.54
CA LYS A 187 -17.61 -2.74 -4.92
C LYS A 187 -17.84 -2.62 -3.41
N TYR A 188 -17.16 -1.66 -2.78
CA TYR A 188 -17.16 -1.43 -1.34
C TYR A 188 -17.45 0.05 -1.02
N PRO A 189 -18.68 0.55 -1.26
CA PRO A 189 -19.01 1.97 -1.10
C PRO A 189 -18.93 2.47 0.34
N ASP A 190 -19.02 1.57 1.32
CA ASP A 190 -19.03 1.90 2.75
C ASP A 190 -17.62 2.02 3.36
N ILE A 191 -16.56 1.72 2.60
CA ILE A 191 -15.19 1.89 3.08
C ILE A 191 -14.63 3.24 2.66
N LYS A 192 -13.74 3.78 3.48
CA LYS A 192 -12.93 4.93 3.10
C LYS A 192 -11.73 4.44 2.31
N LEU A 193 -11.79 4.48 0.98
CA LEU A 193 -10.70 4.14 0.09
C LEU A 193 -10.09 5.39 -0.52
N GLN A 194 -8.80 5.60 -0.33
CA GLN A 194 -8.03 6.68 -0.95
C GLN A 194 -6.93 6.07 -1.81
N VAL A 195 -7.00 6.33 -3.11
CA VAL A 195 -6.02 5.83 -4.09
C VAL A 195 -5.26 6.99 -4.70
N ARG A 196 -3.94 6.91 -4.75
CA ARG A 196 -3.04 7.96 -5.25
C ARG A 196 -2.06 7.39 -6.25
N GLN A 197 -1.79 8.16 -7.29
CA GLN A 197 -0.73 7.85 -8.25
C GLN A 197 0.47 8.77 -7.98
N VAL A 198 1.67 8.18 -7.90
CA VAL A 198 2.92 8.94 -7.94
C VAL A 198 3.18 9.36 -9.38
N GLN A 199 3.30 10.66 -9.62
CA GLN A 199 3.67 11.17 -10.93
C GLN A 199 5.17 11.43 -10.95
N HIS A 200 5.90 10.66 -11.74
CA HIS A 200 7.28 10.96 -12.08
C HIS A 200 7.29 12.11 -13.07
N ASN A 201 8.04 13.16 -12.76
CA ASN A 201 8.10 14.42 -13.48
C ASN A 201 7.92 14.28 -14.99
N VAL A 202 6.86 14.84 -15.51
CA VAL A 202 6.90 15.48 -16.82
C VAL A 202 7.91 16.64 -16.68
N PRO A 203 8.88 16.81 -17.58
CA PRO A 203 10.00 17.74 -17.38
C PRO A 203 9.67 19.22 -17.13
N ASN A 204 8.40 19.60 -17.10
CA ASN A 204 7.91 20.97 -16.95
C ASN A 204 6.80 21.17 -15.88
N ALA A 205 6.55 20.20 -14.99
CA ALA A 205 5.61 20.44 -13.89
C ALA A 205 6.37 21.00 -12.66
N PRO A 206 5.91 22.09 -12.02
CA PRO A 206 6.58 22.66 -10.85
C PRO A 206 6.62 21.64 -9.71
N LYS A 207 7.82 21.36 -9.20
CA LYS A 207 8.06 20.40 -8.09
C LYS A 207 7.25 20.72 -6.81
N GLU A 208 6.83 21.97 -6.64
CA GLU A 208 6.05 22.42 -5.49
C GLU A 208 4.59 22.00 -5.51
N GLU A 209 3.96 21.88 -6.66
CA GLU A 209 2.54 21.56 -6.76
C GLU A 209 2.25 20.11 -6.36
N SER A 210 3.12 19.19 -6.71
CA SER A 210 3.00 17.77 -6.32
C SER A 210 3.18 17.57 -4.82
N ILE A 211 4.10 18.31 -4.19
CA ILE A 211 4.36 18.26 -2.74
C ILE A 211 3.22 18.96 -1.97
N ASN A 212 2.70 20.07 -2.47
CA ASN A 212 1.60 20.79 -1.83
C ASN A 212 0.28 20.04 -1.94
N LYS A 213 0.06 19.32 -3.05
CA LYS A 213 -1.10 18.44 -3.22
C LYS A 213 -1.05 17.22 -2.28
N LEU A 214 0.13 16.67 -2.01
CA LEU A 214 0.33 15.63 -1.00
C LEU A 214 0.14 16.19 0.43
N LYS A 215 0.57 17.40 0.69
CA LYS A 215 0.40 18.07 2.00
C LYS A 215 -1.06 18.41 2.30
N SER A 216 -1.85 18.83 1.30
CA SER A 216 -3.27 19.16 1.46
C SER A 216 -4.16 17.93 1.76
N LEU A 217 -3.63 16.73 1.61
CA LEU A 217 -4.33 15.46 1.86
C LEU A 217 -4.14 14.92 3.28
N LEU A 218 -3.28 15.58 4.07
CA LEU A 218 -3.17 15.27 5.50
C LEU A 218 -4.33 15.95 6.23
N PRO A 219 -5.01 15.26 7.14
CA PRO A 219 -6.01 15.91 7.97
C PRO A 219 -5.38 17.06 8.74
N ASN A 220 -5.97 18.26 8.63
CA ASN A 220 -5.54 19.50 9.27
C ASN A 220 -5.69 19.47 10.80
N LYS A 221 -5.26 18.42 11.47
CA LYS A 221 -5.19 18.41 12.94
C LYS A 221 -4.13 17.43 13.41
N LEU A 222 -3.00 17.96 13.76
CA LEU A 222 -2.21 17.56 14.92
C LEU A 222 -2.02 18.79 15.79
#